data_d670a373140faab54f80cf92024d6c5a
#
_entry.id   d670a373140faab54f80cf92024d6c5a
#
_cell.length_a   1.000
_cell.length_b   1.000
_cell.length_c   1.000
_cell.angle_alpha   90.00
_cell.angle_beta   90.00
_cell.angle_gamma   90.00
#
_symmetry.space_group_name_H-M   'P 1'
#
loop_
_entity.id
_entity.type
_entity.pdbx_description
1 polymer ?
#
loop_
_entity_poly.entity_id
_entity_poly.type
_entity_poly.pdbx_seq_one_letter_code
_entity_poly.pdbx_strand_id
1 'polypeptide(L)'
;MQNSFLKPVFAAFVSVLACQALALEFGPLNVKSERGEVFSAEVAVQAGPADVLEPGCIKAIAPGRKDVPPVSGVTISLRKDSASTVLDMRSAQIVDVPALALALEADCGSGRSWREFSVQLKPQPGSRSRSTRIATGSAWIVGPGESPRSL
;
A
#
# COMPACT_ATOMS: atom_id res chain seq x y z
N MET A 1 78.86 -12.00 -5.39
CA MET A 1 78.23 -11.32 -6.53
C MET A 1 76.90 -12.02 -6.79
N GLN A 2 75.83 -11.58 -6.16
CA GLN A 2 74.47 -12.18 -6.33
C GLN A 2 73.53 -11.08 -6.73
N ASN A 3 73.14 -11.10 -8.00
CA ASN A 3 72.17 -10.19 -8.56
C ASN A 3 70.83 -10.71 -8.26
N SER A 4 70.16 -10.16 -7.26
CA SER A 4 68.71 -10.41 -6.99
C SER A 4 67.92 -9.58 -7.95
N PHE A 5 67.34 -10.26 -8.96
CA PHE A 5 66.32 -9.67 -9.84
C PHE A 5 65.00 -9.54 -9.08
N LEU A 6 64.74 -8.32 -8.65
CA LEU A 6 63.43 -7.96 -8.09
C LEU A 6 62.42 -7.88 -9.24
N LYS A 7 61.55 -8.88 -9.36
CA LYS A 7 60.43 -8.86 -10.31
C LYS A 7 59.30 -7.99 -9.72
N PRO A 8 58.90 -6.91 -10.39
CA PRO A 8 57.72 -6.20 -9.96
C PRO A 8 56.47 -7.04 -10.37
N VAL A 9 55.80 -7.55 -9.37
CA VAL A 9 54.47 -8.13 -9.57
C VAL A 9 53.50 -6.96 -9.74
N PHE A 10 53.15 -6.66 -10.98
CA PHE A 10 52.04 -5.77 -11.31
C PHE A 10 50.75 -6.49 -10.97
N ALA A 11 50.23 -6.26 -9.78
CA ALA A 11 48.89 -6.63 -9.42
C ALA A 11 47.91 -5.70 -10.15
N ALA A 12 47.38 -6.17 -11.28
CA ALA A 12 46.34 -5.52 -12.01
C ALA A 12 45.04 -5.60 -11.14
N PHE A 13 44.77 -4.52 -10.42
CA PHE A 13 43.51 -4.33 -9.74
C PHE A 13 42.40 -4.10 -10.83
N VAL A 14 41.79 -5.15 -11.27
CA VAL A 14 40.58 -5.06 -12.10
C VAL A 14 39.45 -4.56 -11.19
N SER A 15 39.27 -3.25 -11.15
CA SER A 15 38.06 -2.64 -10.56
C SER A 15 36.89 -3.01 -11.41
N VAL A 16 36.14 -4.04 -11.02
CA VAL A 16 34.84 -4.35 -11.56
C VAL A 16 33.91 -3.24 -11.09
N LEU A 17 33.72 -2.21 -11.94
CA LEU A 17 32.60 -1.29 -11.76
C LEU A 17 31.33 -2.15 -11.95
N ALA A 18 30.76 -2.59 -10.83
CA ALA A 18 29.42 -3.12 -10.80
C ALA A 18 28.48 -1.98 -11.22
N CYS A 19 28.11 -1.96 -12.48
CA CYS A 19 27.04 -1.11 -12.98
C CYS A 19 25.77 -1.61 -12.30
N GLN A 20 25.39 -0.97 -11.20
CA GLN A 20 24.13 -1.25 -10.55
C GLN A 20 23.05 -0.76 -11.50
N ALA A 21 22.45 -1.68 -12.22
CA ALA A 21 21.21 -1.41 -12.93
C ALA A 21 20.17 -1.04 -11.85
N LEU A 22 19.94 0.26 -11.70
CA LEU A 22 18.87 0.76 -10.84
C LEU A 22 17.55 0.37 -11.51
N ALA A 23 16.99 -0.74 -11.06
CA ALA A 23 15.63 -1.12 -11.38
C ALA A 23 14.68 -0.12 -10.73
N LEU A 24 13.49 0.03 -11.30
CA LEU A 24 12.43 0.84 -10.74
C LEU A 24 12.17 0.48 -9.27
N GLU A 25 12.17 1.47 -8.40
CA GLU A 25 11.93 1.31 -6.98
C GLU A 25 10.66 2.02 -6.54
N PHE A 26 9.82 1.30 -5.80
CA PHE A 26 8.65 1.86 -5.15
C PHE A 26 9.02 2.40 -3.77
N GLY A 27 8.71 3.65 -3.52
CA GLY A 27 8.83 4.30 -2.23
C GLY A 27 7.78 3.84 -1.20
N PRO A 28 7.67 4.52 -0.07
CA PRO A 28 6.64 4.24 0.92
C PRO A 28 5.25 4.57 0.39
N LEU A 29 4.25 3.78 0.83
CA LEU A 29 2.85 4.04 0.55
C LEU A 29 2.32 5.11 1.50
N ASN A 30 1.75 6.17 0.94
CA ASN A 30 1.07 7.23 1.68
C ASN A 30 -0.44 7.11 1.48
N VAL A 31 -1.15 6.58 2.46
CA VAL A 31 -2.60 6.40 2.44
C VAL A 31 -3.29 7.72 2.77
N LYS A 32 -4.21 8.16 1.91
CA LYS A 32 -4.96 9.42 2.03
C LYS A 32 -6.37 9.23 2.55
N SER A 33 -6.97 8.07 2.29
CA SER A 33 -8.35 7.76 2.67
C SER A 33 -8.44 7.17 4.07
N GLU A 34 -9.60 7.31 4.66
CA GLU A 34 -10.01 6.67 5.91
C GLU A 34 -10.93 5.47 5.64
N ARG A 35 -11.21 4.69 6.69
CA ARG A 35 -12.16 3.57 6.61
C ARG A 35 -13.57 4.09 6.33
N GLY A 36 -14.29 3.46 5.40
CA GLY A 36 -15.59 3.91 4.94
C GLY A 36 -15.55 4.86 3.74
N GLU A 37 -14.37 5.09 3.19
CA GLU A 37 -14.16 5.89 1.98
C GLU A 37 -13.65 5.02 0.82
N VAL A 38 -13.66 5.59 -0.37
CA VAL A 38 -12.94 5.05 -1.52
C VAL A 38 -11.45 5.07 -1.20
N PHE A 39 -10.78 3.93 -1.30
CA PHE A 39 -9.34 3.85 -1.06
C PHE A 39 -8.60 4.82 -1.97
N SER A 40 -7.74 5.62 -1.37
CA SER A 40 -6.87 6.56 -2.07
C SER A 40 -5.49 6.57 -1.42
N ALA A 41 -4.46 6.41 -2.24
CA ALA A 41 -3.08 6.39 -1.77
C ALA A 41 -2.11 6.88 -2.84
N GLU A 42 -0.93 7.30 -2.41
CA GLU A 42 0.17 7.73 -3.24
C GLU A 42 1.44 6.92 -2.94
N VAL A 43 2.21 6.64 -3.99
CA VAL A 43 3.55 6.04 -3.89
C VAL A 43 4.51 6.81 -4.78
N ALA A 44 5.62 7.28 -4.21
CA ALA A 44 6.70 7.84 -5.01
C ALA A 44 7.42 6.70 -5.75
N VAL A 45 7.76 6.93 -7.01
CA VAL A 45 8.49 5.96 -7.83
C VAL A 45 9.80 6.58 -8.27
N GLN A 46 10.88 5.85 -8.06
CA GLN A 46 12.19 6.17 -8.60
C GLN A 46 12.45 5.24 -9.79
N ALA A 47 12.50 5.83 -10.98
CA ALA A 47 12.81 5.11 -12.19
C ALA A 47 14.32 5.15 -12.44
N GLY A 48 14.86 4.03 -12.87
CA GLY A 48 16.22 3.96 -13.39
C GLY A 48 16.36 4.68 -14.73
N PRO A 49 17.58 4.90 -15.22
CA PRO A 49 17.82 5.62 -16.46
C PRO A 49 17.29 4.92 -17.72
N ALA A 50 17.06 3.61 -17.63
CA ALA A 50 16.50 2.79 -18.70
C ALA A 50 14.98 2.58 -18.61
N ASP A 51 14.34 3.07 -17.53
CA ASP A 51 12.90 2.91 -17.35
C ASP A 51 12.13 4.01 -18.06
N VAL A 52 11.13 3.63 -18.82
CA VAL A 52 10.17 4.53 -19.41
C VAL A 52 8.84 4.36 -18.69
N LEU A 53 8.53 5.32 -17.84
CA LEU A 53 7.27 5.30 -17.08
C LEU A 53 6.11 5.71 -17.99
N GLU A 54 5.41 4.71 -18.50
CA GLU A 54 4.20 4.85 -19.30
C GLU A 54 2.96 4.40 -18.54
N PRO A 55 1.78 4.94 -18.85
CA PRO A 55 0.54 4.41 -18.31
C PRO A 55 0.37 2.94 -18.67
N GLY A 56 0.24 2.09 -17.68
CA GLY A 56 0.05 0.64 -17.86
C GLY A 56 1.31 -0.21 -17.67
N CYS A 57 2.52 0.36 -17.58
CA CYS A 57 3.69 -0.43 -17.19
C CYS A 57 3.68 -0.80 -15.69
N ILE A 58 2.85 -0.13 -14.89
CA ILE A 58 2.65 -0.42 -13.47
C ILE A 58 1.21 -0.88 -13.26
N LYS A 59 1.04 -2.00 -12.58
CA LYS A 59 -0.25 -2.64 -12.35
C LYS A 59 -0.42 -3.03 -10.89
N ALA A 60 -1.65 -2.98 -10.41
CA ALA A 60 -2.02 -3.65 -9.17
C ALA A 60 -2.20 -5.15 -9.45
N ILE A 61 -1.54 -5.97 -8.66
CA ILE A 61 -1.60 -7.43 -8.75
C ILE A 61 -2.18 -8.02 -7.46
N ALA A 62 -2.53 -9.29 -7.50
CA ALA A 62 -2.98 -9.99 -6.29
C ALA A 62 -1.82 -10.07 -5.28
N PRO A 63 -2.03 -9.65 -4.03
CA PRO A 63 -1.00 -9.77 -3.00
C PRO A 63 -0.75 -11.24 -2.64
N GLY A 64 0.46 -11.55 -2.21
CA GLY A 64 0.85 -12.89 -1.77
C GLY A 64 0.23 -13.28 -0.43
N ARG A 65 -0.01 -12.32 0.44
CA ARG A 65 -0.64 -12.56 1.74
C ARG A 65 -2.15 -12.77 1.62
N LYS A 66 -2.65 -13.68 2.44
CA LYS A 66 -4.08 -14.08 2.46
C LYS A 66 -4.78 -13.77 3.79
N ASP A 67 -4.05 -13.23 4.73
CA ASP A 67 -4.52 -12.89 6.08
C ASP A 67 -5.39 -11.62 6.10
N VAL A 68 -5.26 -10.78 5.09
CA VAL A 68 -6.04 -9.55 4.90
C VAL A 68 -6.57 -9.47 3.48
N PRO A 69 -7.76 -8.84 3.27
CA PRO A 69 -8.33 -8.71 1.93
C PRO A 69 -7.47 -7.79 1.04
N PRO A 70 -7.41 -8.08 -0.27
CA PRO A 70 -6.77 -7.20 -1.25
C PRO A 70 -7.59 -5.94 -1.50
N VAL A 71 -6.91 -4.85 -1.85
CA VAL A 71 -7.57 -3.69 -2.45
C VAL A 71 -8.01 -4.06 -3.87
N SER A 72 -9.33 -4.03 -4.14
CA SER A 72 -9.90 -4.42 -5.43
C SER A 72 -10.21 -3.21 -6.30
N GLY A 73 -10.15 -3.41 -7.63
CA GLY A 73 -10.55 -2.38 -8.60
C GLY A 73 -9.69 -1.11 -8.51
N VAL A 74 -8.38 -1.26 -8.36
CA VAL A 74 -7.45 -0.13 -8.25
C VAL A 74 -7.17 0.43 -9.63
N THR A 75 -7.45 1.72 -9.80
CA THR A 75 -6.98 2.51 -10.94
C THR A 75 -5.71 3.24 -10.54
N ILE A 76 -4.70 3.19 -11.39
CA ILE A 76 -3.40 3.82 -11.18
C ILE A 76 -3.24 4.93 -12.20
N SER A 77 -2.84 6.10 -11.75
CA SER A 77 -2.43 7.23 -12.59
C SER A 77 -1.05 7.73 -12.21
N LEU A 78 -0.29 8.16 -13.21
CA LEU A 78 1.05 8.70 -13.05
C LEU A 78 0.96 10.22 -13.00
N ARG A 79 1.50 10.82 -11.96
CA ARG A 79 1.69 12.26 -11.82
C ARG A 79 3.19 12.56 -11.75
N LYS A 80 3.66 13.41 -12.68
CA LYS A 80 5.04 13.90 -12.63
C LYS A 80 5.08 15.17 -11.78
N ASP A 81 5.84 15.12 -10.71
CA ASP A 81 6.22 16.28 -9.92
C ASP A 81 7.63 16.75 -10.33
N SER A 82 8.02 17.95 -9.96
CA SER A 82 9.29 18.57 -10.36
C SER A 82 10.53 17.73 -10.02
N ALA A 83 10.45 16.87 -9.00
CA ALA A 83 11.57 16.07 -8.51
C ALA A 83 11.32 14.56 -8.53
N SER A 84 10.08 14.09 -8.72
CA SER A 84 9.73 12.68 -8.64
C SER A 84 8.49 12.35 -9.45
N THR A 85 8.33 11.07 -9.79
CA THR A 85 7.07 10.57 -10.30
C THR A 85 6.28 9.95 -9.16
N VAL A 86 5.01 10.27 -9.07
CA VAL A 86 4.10 9.77 -8.05
C VAL A 86 3.00 8.95 -8.71
N LEU A 87 2.73 7.78 -8.17
CA LEU A 87 1.56 6.98 -8.50
C LEU A 87 0.40 7.42 -7.61
N ASP A 88 -0.65 7.91 -8.21
CA ASP A 88 -1.93 8.11 -7.55
C ASP A 88 -2.79 6.88 -7.78
N MET A 89 -3.30 6.29 -6.72
CA MET A 89 -4.10 5.08 -6.74
C MET A 89 -5.47 5.32 -6.11
N ARG A 90 -6.52 4.79 -6.76
CA ARG A 90 -7.88 4.84 -6.24
C ARG A 90 -8.60 3.52 -6.47
N SER A 91 -9.38 3.06 -5.50
CA SER A 91 -10.28 1.94 -5.69
C SER A 91 -11.60 2.39 -6.30
N ALA A 92 -12.29 1.47 -6.97
CA ALA A 92 -13.63 1.72 -7.49
C ALA A 92 -14.72 1.67 -6.40
N GLN A 93 -14.42 1.05 -5.25
CA GLN A 93 -15.39 0.77 -4.20
C GLN A 93 -14.94 1.37 -2.86
N ILE A 94 -15.93 1.65 -2.01
CA ILE A 94 -15.70 2.03 -0.63
C ILE A 94 -15.09 0.85 0.13
N VAL A 95 -14.13 1.16 0.99
CA VAL A 95 -13.41 0.17 1.79
C VAL A 95 -13.75 0.36 3.26
N ASP A 96 -14.45 -0.61 3.84
CA ASP A 96 -14.88 -0.57 5.25
C ASP A 96 -14.21 -1.68 6.10
N VAL A 97 -12.94 -1.98 5.80
CA VAL A 97 -12.13 -2.90 6.61
C VAL A 97 -10.93 -2.17 7.19
N PRO A 98 -10.45 -2.55 8.38
CA PRO A 98 -9.36 -1.85 9.05
C PRO A 98 -8.00 -2.09 8.40
N ALA A 99 -7.81 -3.21 7.74
CA ALA A 99 -6.55 -3.59 7.11
C ALA A 99 -6.77 -4.21 5.74
N LEU A 100 -5.85 -3.93 4.82
CA LEU A 100 -5.83 -4.37 3.43
C LEU A 100 -4.42 -4.72 3.00
N ALA A 101 -4.30 -5.49 1.93
CA ALA A 101 -3.06 -5.68 1.20
C ALA A 101 -3.15 -5.07 -0.20
N LEU A 102 -2.09 -4.40 -0.63
CA LEU A 102 -1.91 -3.89 -1.98
C LEU A 102 -0.58 -4.37 -2.51
N ALA A 103 -0.56 -4.97 -3.69
CA ALA A 103 0.67 -5.32 -4.37
C ALA A 103 0.74 -4.61 -5.73
N LEU A 104 1.89 -4.05 -6.02
CA LEU A 104 2.19 -3.36 -7.28
C LEU A 104 3.28 -4.13 -8.02
N GLU A 105 3.13 -4.28 -9.31
CA GLU A 105 4.13 -4.79 -10.23
C GLU A 105 4.43 -3.73 -11.28
N ALA A 106 5.70 -3.51 -11.56
CA ALA A 106 6.18 -2.66 -12.62
C ALA A 106 7.01 -3.46 -13.61
N ASP A 107 6.77 -3.25 -14.89
CA ASP A 107 7.55 -3.76 -16.01
C ASP A 107 7.73 -2.62 -17.02
N CYS A 108 8.66 -1.72 -16.72
CA CYS A 108 8.83 -0.44 -17.41
C CYS A 108 10.12 -0.37 -18.25
N GLY A 109 10.76 -1.50 -18.54
CA GLY A 109 11.91 -1.59 -19.46
C GLY A 109 13.21 -2.12 -18.85
N SER A 110 13.56 -1.76 -17.61
CA SER A 110 14.78 -2.26 -16.95
C SER A 110 14.61 -3.65 -16.31
N GLY A 111 13.40 -4.18 -16.35
CA GLY A 111 13.04 -5.45 -15.74
C GLY A 111 11.78 -5.35 -14.89
N ARG A 112 11.41 -6.50 -14.32
CA ARG A 112 10.22 -6.59 -13.48
C ARG A 112 10.58 -6.30 -12.02
N SER A 113 9.87 -5.35 -11.43
CA SER A 113 9.92 -5.02 -10.02
C SER A 113 8.54 -5.18 -9.39
N TRP A 114 8.47 -5.64 -8.14
CA TRP A 114 7.19 -5.73 -7.44
C TRP A 114 7.34 -5.39 -5.97
N ARG A 115 6.28 -4.86 -5.37
CA ARG A 115 6.24 -4.57 -3.94
C ARG A 115 4.85 -4.77 -3.38
N GLU A 116 4.78 -5.37 -2.20
CA GLU A 116 3.55 -5.54 -1.44
C GLU A 116 3.53 -4.57 -0.26
N PHE A 117 2.38 -3.95 -0.04
CA PHE A 117 2.14 -2.99 1.03
C PHE A 117 1.06 -3.52 1.96
N SER A 118 1.29 -3.39 3.25
CA SER A 118 0.27 -3.56 4.28
C SER A 118 -0.37 -2.20 4.55
N VAL A 119 -1.67 -2.12 4.29
CA VAL A 119 -2.46 -0.90 4.44
C VAL A 119 -3.27 -0.99 5.73
N GLN A 120 -3.16 0.02 6.56
CA GLN A 120 -4.05 0.19 7.72
C GLN A 120 -4.85 1.47 7.54
N LEU A 121 -6.18 1.36 7.53
CA LEU A 121 -7.06 2.50 7.42
C LEU A 121 -7.44 3.01 8.81
N LYS A 122 -7.30 4.31 9.00
CA LYS A 122 -7.75 4.96 10.21
C LYS A 122 -9.28 4.93 10.28
N PRO A 123 -9.87 4.77 11.46
CA PRO A 123 -11.31 4.90 11.62
C PRO A 123 -11.73 6.35 11.31
N GLN A 124 -12.81 6.50 10.58
CA GLN A 124 -13.37 7.82 10.28
C GLN A 124 -13.81 8.51 11.58
N PRO A 125 -13.36 9.75 11.84
CA PRO A 125 -13.80 10.49 13.02
C PRO A 125 -15.32 10.72 12.95
N GLY A 126 -16.06 10.09 13.84
CA GLY A 126 -17.53 10.17 13.89
C GLY A 126 -18.29 8.92 13.47
N SER A 127 -17.67 7.92 12.89
CA SER A 127 -18.26 6.59 12.79
C SER A 127 -18.25 5.94 14.17
N ARG A 128 -19.18 6.36 15.03
CA ARG A 128 -19.53 5.55 16.21
C ARG A 128 -19.90 4.19 15.65
N SER A 129 -19.14 3.17 16.02
CA SER A 129 -19.60 1.79 15.88
C SER A 129 -21.06 1.80 16.28
N ARG A 130 -21.94 1.51 15.33
CA ARG A 130 -23.32 1.23 15.64
C ARG A 130 -23.28 -0.11 16.36
N SER A 131 -22.86 -0.02 17.65
CA SER A 131 -23.05 -1.11 18.56
C SER A 131 -24.53 -1.40 18.47
N THR A 132 -24.88 -2.50 17.84
CA THR A 132 -26.20 -3.07 17.90
C THR A 132 -26.40 -3.35 19.37
N ARG A 133 -26.92 -2.38 20.11
CA ARG A 133 -27.58 -2.70 21.36
C ARG A 133 -28.71 -3.58 20.92
N ILE A 134 -28.51 -4.87 21.08
CA ILE A 134 -29.63 -5.79 21.20
C ILE A 134 -30.42 -5.19 22.34
N ALA A 135 -31.53 -4.55 22.01
CA ALA A 135 -32.50 -4.17 23.00
C ALA A 135 -33.03 -5.49 23.53
N THR A 136 -32.38 -5.98 24.59
CA THR A 136 -32.94 -7.00 25.45
C THR A 136 -34.22 -6.35 25.96
N GLY A 137 -35.34 -6.83 25.43
CA GLY A 137 -36.64 -6.31 25.73
C GLY A 137 -36.82 -6.23 27.23
N SER A 138 -36.93 -5.01 27.73
CA SER A 138 -37.43 -4.78 29.07
C SER A 138 -38.88 -5.26 29.05
N ALA A 139 -39.08 -6.45 29.59
CA ALA A 139 -40.37 -6.93 29.91
C ALA A 139 -41.04 -5.88 30.81
N TRP A 140 -42.09 -5.28 30.34
CA TRP A 140 -42.98 -4.46 31.16
C TRP A 140 -43.66 -5.40 32.13
N ILE A 141 -43.16 -5.38 33.38
CA ILE A 141 -43.90 -5.99 34.47
C ILE A 141 -45.07 -5.06 34.73
N VAL A 142 -46.21 -5.38 34.15
CA VAL A 142 -47.50 -4.80 34.55
C VAL A 142 -47.82 -5.37 35.90
N GLY A 143 -47.61 -4.57 36.94
CA GLY A 143 -48.09 -4.89 38.27
C GLY A 143 -49.61 -4.93 38.29
N PRO A 144 -50.22 -5.91 38.98
CA PRO A 144 -51.68 -5.98 39.09
C PRO A 144 -52.16 -4.96 40.12
N GLY A 145 -53.11 -4.12 39.74
CA GLY A 145 -54.00 -3.45 40.67
C GLY A 145 -53.84 -1.96 40.81
N GLU A 146 -54.57 -1.22 39.98
CA GLU A 146 -55.28 -0.06 40.52
C GLU A 146 -56.47 0.22 39.61
N SER A 147 -57.66 -0.03 40.13
CA SER A 147 -58.91 0.29 39.51
C SER A 147 -59.15 1.81 39.51
N PRO A 148 -59.71 2.42 38.44
CA PRO A 148 -60.13 3.79 38.47
C PRO A 148 -61.47 3.86 39.25
N ARG A 149 -61.45 4.58 40.35
CA ARG A 149 -62.68 5.05 41.01
C ARG A 149 -63.25 6.20 40.24
N SER A 150 -64.46 5.92 39.73
CA SER A 150 -65.38 6.93 39.26
C SER A 150 -65.88 7.78 40.43
N LEU A 151 -65.86 9.10 40.29
CA LEU A 151 -66.86 10.06 40.78
C LEU A 151 -66.91 11.21 39.79
#